data_67eeee49d7e0fba64199b2afea6af892
#
_entry.id   67eeee49d7e0fba64199b2afea6af892
#
_cell.length_a   1.000
_cell.length_b   1.000
_cell.length_c   1.000
_cell.angle_alpha   90.00
_cell.angle_beta   90.00
_cell.angle_gamma   90.00
#
_symmetry.space_group_name_H-M   'P 1'
#
loop_
_entity.id
_entity.type
_entity.pdbx_description
1 polymer ?
#
loop_
_entity_poly.entity_id
_entity_poly.type
_entity_poly.pdbx_seq_one_letter_code
_entity_poly.pdbx_strand_id
1 'polypeptide(L)'
;LYNNINPGPLLKANMGDVLRVDFTNQLEEPTSIHWHGIKNLNKMDGVPYLTQDPIQPGESYIYEFPLNHSGTYWYHAHFNSWKQVAKGLYGPLVIVDSKENVFDHDLVILADDWRLNQNFEINEQSFGSLMDWSHAGRIGNWLTINGKKSPQFQIKRNSYIRLRFINASNARVLKFSSSLRNVRIIAIDGILIKPFHQESFILAPGQRIDISFHSKNLSE
;
A
#
# COMPACT_ATOMS: atom_id res chain seq x y z
N LEU A 1 -3.99 6.58 -13.01
CA LEU A 1 -4.47 6.17 -11.67
C LEU A 1 -5.48 5.04 -11.79
N TYR A 2 -5.53 4.12 -10.84
CA TYR A 2 -6.60 3.12 -10.77
C TYR A 2 -7.93 3.82 -10.46
N ASN A 3 -8.92 3.62 -11.32
CA ASN A 3 -10.24 4.25 -11.24
C ASN A 3 -10.20 5.77 -10.98
N ASN A 4 -9.16 6.46 -11.50
CA ASN A 4 -8.94 7.91 -11.37
C ASN A 4 -8.83 8.45 -9.94
N ILE A 5 -8.49 7.60 -8.97
CA ILE A 5 -8.27 8.01 -7.57
C ILE A 5 -6.86 7.65 -7.09
N ASN A 6 -6.37 8.37 -6.07
CA ASN A 6 -5.10 8.09 -5.41
C ASN A 6 -5.24 8.17 -3.88
N PRO A 7 -4.77 7.13 -3.17
CA PRO A 7 -4.40 5.81 -3.70
C PRO A 7 -5.57 5.16 -4.44
N GLY A 8 -5.29 4.15 -5.27
CA GLY A 8 -6.32 3.34 -5.90
C GLY A 8 -7.29 2.74 -4.87
N PRO A 9 -8.43 2.15 -5.31
CA PRO A 9 -9.46 1.65 -4.41
C PRO A 9 -8.93 0.72 -3.33
N LEU A 10 -9.40 0.88 -2.09
CA LEU A 10 -9.20 -0.16 -1.07
C LEU A 10 -9.97 -1.42 -1.49
N LEU A 11 -9.24 -2.49 -1.77
CA LEU A 11 -9.80 -3.81 -1.94
C LEU A 11 -9.87 -4.49 -0.57
N LYS A 12 -11.07 -4.89 -0.15
CA LYS A 12 -11.27 -5.58 1.13
C LYS A 12 -12.09 -6.84 0.91
N ALA A 13 -11.59 -7.97 1.41
CA ALA A 13 -12.21 -9.28 1.27
C ALA A 13 -11.95 -10.12 2.51
N ASN A 14 -12.61 -11.29 2.62
CA ASN A 14 -12.37 -12.23 3.71
C ASN A 14 -11.40 -13.32 3.26
N MET A 15 -10.67 -13.87 4.20
CA MET A 15 -9.90 -15.08 3.98
C MET A 15 -10.83 -16.22 3.55
N GLY A 16 -10.47 -16.90 2.47
CA GLY A 16 -11.28 -17.94 1.82
C GLY A 16 -12.11 -17.44 0.64
N ASP A 17 -12.28 -16.13 0.44
CA ASP A 17 -12.91 -15.58 -0.74
C ASP A 17 -12.04 -15.78 -2.00
N VAL A 18 -12.62 -15.60 -3.16
CA VAL A 18 -11.92 -15.47 -4.44
C VAL A 18 -11.93 -14.00 -4.83
N LEU A 19 -10.75 -13.39 -4.96
CA LEU A 19 -10.64 -12.06 -5.54
C LEU A 19 -10.71 -12.15 -7.06
N ARG A 20 -11.65 -11.41 -7.66
CA ARG A 20 -11.72 -11.21 -9.10
C ARG A 20 -11.63 -9.72 -9.41
N VAL A 21 -10.69 -9.38 -10.30
CA VAL A 21 -10.49 -8.01 -10.79
C VAL A 21 -10.49 -8.03 -12.31
N ASP A 22 -11.53 -7.44 -12.89
CA ASP A 22 -11.60 -7.19 -14.32
C ASP A 22 -10.89 -5.87 -14.60
N PHE A 23 -9.68 -5.96 -15.16
CA PHE A 23 -8.80 -4.83 -15.39
C PHE A 23 -8.75 -4.45 -16.87
N THR A 24 -8.86 -3.16 -17.18
CA THR A 24 -8.63 -2.61 -18.53
C THR A 24 -7.54 -1.55 -18.47
N ASN A 25 -6.51 -1.71 -19.32
CA ASN A 25 -5.44 -0.73 -19.44
C ASN A 25 -5.88 0.47 -20.28
N GLN A 26 -6.14 1.60 -19.63
CA GLN A 26 -6.46 2.88 -20.27
C GLN A 26 -5.25 3.82 -20.36
N LEU A 27 -4.02 3.34 -20.08
CA LEU A 27 -2.80 4.10 -20.25
C LEU A 27 -2.35 4.09 -21.71
N GLU A 28 -1.44 4.99 -22.05
CA GLU A 28 -0.75 5.00 -23.36
C GLU A 28 0.46 4.05 -23.41
N GLU A 29 0.79 3.40 -22.30
CA GLU A 29 1.90 2.45 -22.17
C GLU A 29 1.41 1.12 -21.59
N PRO A 30 2.13 0.01 -21.84
CA PRO A 30 1.81 -1.28 -21.25
C PRO A 30 1.84 -1.23 -19.71
N THR A 31 1.07 -2.12 -19.08
CA THR A 31 1.06 -2.25 -17.61
C THR A 31 0.73 -3.68 -17.19
N SER A 32 0.80 -3.94 -15.89
CA SER A 32 0.27 -5.12 -15.23
C SER A 32 0.01 -4.79 -13.77
N ILE A 33 -0.73 -5.63 -13.04
CA ILE A 33 -0.95 -5.47 -11.61
C ILE A 33 -0.26 -6.61 -10.86
N HIS A 34 0.66 -6.27 -9.97
CA HIS A 34 1.24 -7.19 -8.99
C HIS A 34 0.53 -7.07 -7.65
N TRP A 35 0.31 -8.20 -7.00
CA TRP A 35 -0.37 -8.34 -5.71
C TRP A 35 0.66 -8.55 -4.61
N HIS A 36 1.25 -7.45 -4.15
CA HIS A 36 2.41 -7.46 -3.29
C HIS A 36 2.17 -8.12 -1.93
N GLY A 37 2.91 -9.18 -1.69
CA GLY A 37 2.87 -9.98 -0.46
C GLY A 37 1.84 -11.12 -0.49
N ILE A 38 1.01 -11.22 -1.51
CA ILE A 38 0.07 -12.33 -1.69
C ILE A 38 0.82 -13.55 -2.24
N LYS A 39 0.64 -14.70 -1.60
CA LYS A 39 1.06 -15.99 -2.16
C LYS A 39 0.02 -16.43 -3.19
N ASN A 40 0.29 -16.12 -4.44
CA ASN A 40 -0.65 -16.23 -5.54
C ASN A 40 -0.32 -17.40 -6.50
N LEU A 41 -1.26 -17.70 -7.40
CA LEU A 41 -1.00 -18.51 -8.58
C LEU A 41 -0.04 -17.76 -9.50
N ASN A 42 0.99 -18.45 -10.04
CA ASN A 42 2.01 -17.81 -10.88
C ASN A 42 1.40 -16.92 -11.98
N LYS A 43 0.45 -17.44 -12.77
CA LYS A 43 -0.22 -16.71 -13.86
C LYS A 43 -1.02 -15.46 -13.43
N MET A 44 -1.22 -15.26 -12.12
CA MET A 44 -1.96 -14.14 -11.57
C MET A 44 -1.05 -13.15 -10.81
N ASP A 45 0.27 -13.39 -10.83
CA ASP A 45 1.22 -12.60 -10.04
C ASP A 45 1.56 -11.23 -10.68
N GLY A 46 1.24 -11.05 -11.97
CA GLY A 46 1.35 -9.77 -12.64
C GLY A 46 2.78 -9.33 -13.02
N VAL A 47 3.75 -10.25 -13.06
CA VAL A 47 5.13 -9.93 -13.44
C VAL A 47 5.29 -10.07 -14.95
N PRO A 48 5.50 -8.94 -15.69
CA PRO A 48 5.62 -8.95 -17.15
C PRO A 48 6.74 -9.85 -17.63
N TYR A 49 6.47 -10.59 -18.71
CA TYR A 49 7.39 -11.51 -19.40
C TYR A 49 7.79 -12.75 -18.58
N LEU A 50 7.35 -12.85 -17.32
CA LEU A 50 7.62 -14.00 -16.45
C LEU A 50 6.35 -14.78 -16.12
N THR A 51 5.32 -14.09 -15.64
CA THR A 51 4.05 -14.74 -15.23
C THR A 51 2.90 -14.44 -16.19
N GLN A 52 3.02 -13.37 -16.96
CA GLN A 52 2.08 -12.96 -18.00
C GLN A 52 2.76 -12.00 -18.99
N ASP A 53 2.15 -11.78 -20.14
CA ASP A 53 2.51 -10.68 -21.02
C ASP A 53 2.02 -9.36 -20.44
N PRO A 54 2.73 -8.24 -20.68
CA PRO A 54 2.24 -6.93 -20.29
C PRO A 54 0.94 -6.59 -21.04
N ILE A 55 -0.02 -6.06 -20.33
CA ILE A 55 -1.34 -5.67 -20.86
C ILE A 55 -1.15 -4.38 -21.67
N GLN A 56 -1.41 -4.47 -22.99
CA GLN A 56 -1.23 -3.34 -23.90
C GLN A 56 -2.31 -2.25 -23.70
N PRO A 57 -2.08 -1.02 -24.18
CA PRO A 57 -3.11 0.01 -24.21
C PRO A 57 -4.41 -0.48 -24.84
N GLY A 58 -5.54 -0.31 -24.15
CA GLY A 58 -6.85 -0.75 -24.56
C GLY A 58 -7.18 -2.23 -24.28
N GLU A 59 -6.20 -3.04 -23.91
CA GLU A 59 -6.43 -4.45 -23.58
C GLU A 59 -6.98 -4.61 -22.16
N SER A 60 -7.59 -5.76 -21.93
CA SER A 60 -8.13 -6.16 -20.63
C SER A 60 -7.50 -7.48 -20.16
N TYR A 61 -7.42 -7.64 -18.84
CA TYR A 61 -6.96 -8.87 -18.19
C TYR A 61 -7.80 -9.15 -16.95
N ILE A 62 -8.09 -10.42 -16.70
CA ILE A 62 -8.85 -10.85 -15.52
C ILE A 62 -7.89 -11.50 -14.54
N TYR A 63 -7.71 -10.86 -13.39
CA TYR A 63 -7.04 -11.46 -12.25
C TYR A 63 -8.08 -12.17 -11.39
N GLU A 64 -7.90 -13.48 -11.18
CA GLU A 64 -8.82 -14.27 -10.36
C GLU A 64 -8.04 -15.32 -9.57
N PHE A 65 -8.08 -15.22 -8.24
CA PHE A 65 -7.32 -16.11 -7.35
C PHE A 65 -7.91 -16.19 -5.93
N PRO A 66 -7.70 -17.33 -5.23
CA PRO A 66 -8.17 -17.49 -3.86
C PRO A 66 -7.33 -16.69 -2.87
N LEU A 67 -7.97 -16.16 -1.83
CA LEU A 67 -7.37 -15.42 -0.74
C LEU A 67 -7.15 -16.34 0.47
N ASN A 68 -6.00 -17.01 0.51
CA ASN A 68 -5.72 -18.07 1.49
C ASN A 68 -5.15 -17.57 2.82
N HIS A 69 -4.78 -16.30 2.92
CA HIS A 69 -4.13 -15.72 4.11
C HIS A 69 -4.70 -14.34 4.40
N SER A 70 -5.09 -14.10 5.65
CA SER A 70 -5.43 -12.76 6.13
C SER A 70 -4.19 -11.88 6.24
N GLY A 71 -4.36 -10.56 6.19
CA GLY A 71 -3.27 -9.61 6.40
C GLY A 71 -3.44 -8.28 5.67
N THR A 72 -2.37 -7.49 5.76
CA THR A 72 -2.24 -6.19 5.09
C THR A 72 -1.32 -6.33 3.89
N TYR A 73 -1.86 -6.07 2.73
CA TYR A 73 -1.22 -6.18 1.43
C TYR A 73 -1.46 -4.91 0.63
N TRP A 74 -0.87 -4.84 -0.56
CA TRP A 74 -1.13 -3.77 -1.50
C TRP A 74 -0.97 -4.28 -2.93
N TYR A 75 -1.47 -3.55 -3.90
CA TYR A 75 -1.32 -3.86 -5.31
C TYR A 75 -0.72 -2.67 -6.04
N HIS A 76 0.07 -2.93 -7.06
CA HIS A 76 0.74 -1.87 -7.82
C HIS A 76 1.11 -2.32 -9.23
N ALA A 77 1.37 -1.33 -10.10
CA ALA A 77 1.89 -1.61 -11.43
C ALA A 77 3.28 -2.28 -11.37
N HIS A 78 3.50 -3.27 -12.23
CA HIS A 78 4.76 -3.99 -12.31
C HIS A 78 5.46 -3.87 -13.68
N PHE A 79 4.92 -3.13 -14.62
CA PHE A 79 5.61 -2.71 -15.84
C PHE A 79 6.19 -1.31 -15.61
N ASN A 80 7.50 -1.12 -15.83
CA ASN A 80 8.19 0.14 -15.47
C ASN A 80 7.79 0.64 -14.09
N SER A 81 7.79 -0.25 -13.09
CA SER A 81 7.23 0.01 -11.75
C SER A 81 7.81 1.26 -11.09
N TRP A 82 9.11 1.53 -11.27
CA TRP A 82 9.79 2.73 -10.77
C TRP A 82 9.13 4.05 -11.24
N LYS A 83 8.49 4.04 -12.42
CA LYS A 83 7.78 5.18 -13.00
C LYS A 83 6.27 5.10 -12.70
N GLN A 84 5.64 3.95 -12.95
CA GLN A 84 4.20 3.81 -12.83
C GLN A 84 3.72 3.88 -11.38
N VAL A 85 4.46 3.31 -10.42
CA VAL A 85 4.18 3.49 -9.00
C VAL A 85 4.36 4.94 -8.59
N ALA A 86 5.46 5.59 -9.01
CA ALA A 86 5.68 7.02 -8.72
C ALA A 86 4.63 7.96 -9.35
N LYS A 87 3.85 7.47 -10.31
CA LYS A 87 2.69 8.16 -10.89
C LYS A 87 1.36 7.79 -10.20
N GLY A 88 1.40 7.00 -9.13
CA GLY A 88 0.24 6.69 -8.30
C GLY A 88 -0.51 5.42 -8.68
N LEU A 89 0.09 4.51 -9.46
CA LEU A 89 -0.51 3.23 -9.80
C LEU A 89 -0.26 2.19 -8.69
N TYR A 90 -0.90 2.40 -7.56
CA TYR A 90 -0.92 1.50 -6.40
C TYR A 90 -2.21 1.69 -5.60
N GLY A 91 -2.55 0.69 -4.77
CA GLY A 91 -3.67 0.76 -3.85
C GLY A 91 -3.58 -0.33 -2.76
N PRO A 92 -4.29 -0.15 -1.63
CA PRO A 92 -4.26 -1.11 -0.53
C PRO A 92 -5.18 -2.31 -0.78
N LEU A 93 -4.75 -3.47 -0.29
CA LEU A 93 -5.52 -4.71 -0.24
C LEU A 93 -5.51 -5.26 1.19
N VAL A 94 -6.68 -5.46 1.77
CA VAL A 94 -6.86 -5.99 3.12
C VAL A 94 -7.67 -7.27 3.05
N ILE A 95 -7.10 -8.35 3.58
CA ILE A 95 -7.79 -9.63 3.72
C ILE A 95 -8.03 -9.87 5.21
N VAL A 96 -9.30 -10.03 5.57
CA VAL A 96 -9.73 -10.16 6.98
C VAL A 96 -10.01 -11.61 7.30
N ASP A 97 -9.52 -12.11 8.42
CA ASP A 97 -10.04 -13.32 9.04
C ASP A 97 -11.20 -12.94 9.96
N SER A 98 -12.33 -13.62 9.82
CA SER A 98 -13.50 -13.41 10.68
C SER A 98 -13.18 -13.62 12.18
N LYS A 99 -12.18 -14.44 12.48
CA LYS A 99 -11.69 -14.70 13.84
C LYS A 99 -10.87 -13.54 14.43
N GLU A 100 -10.39 -12.62 13.60
CA GLU A 100 -9.60 -11.44 14.01
C GLU A 100 -10.45 -10.17 14.20
N ASN A 101 -11.77 -10.28 14.12
CA ASN A 101 -12.68 -9.12 14.13
C ASN A 101 -12.91 -8.57 15.54
N VAL A 102 -11.80 -8.22 16.22
CA VAL A 102 -11.80 -7.67 17.59
C VAL A 102 -11.58 -6.16 17.64
N PHE A 103 -11.47 -5.51 16.47
CA PHE A 103 -11.19 -4.07 16.37
C PHE A 103 -12.46 -3.30 16.01
N ASP A 104 -12.76 -2.25 16.78
CA ASP A 104 -13.86 -1.32 16.48
C ASP A 104 -13.55 -0.43 15.27
N HIS A 105 -12.26 -0.14 15.08
CA HIS A 105 -11.73 0.60 13.92
C HIS A 105 -10.52 -0.13 13.33
N ASP A 106 -10.59 -0.40 12.04
CA ASP A 106 -9.53 -1.04 11.24
C ASP A 106 -9.23 -0.15 10.04
N LEU A 107 -8.16 0.66 10.15
CA LEU A 107 -7.87 1.77 9.25
C LEU A 107 -6.57 1.53 8.49
N VAL A 108 -6.56 1.83 7.19
CA VAL A 108 -5.37 1.77 6.35
C VAL A 108 -4.68 3.13 6.33
N ILE A 109 -3.36 3.12 6.54
CA ILE A 109 -2.44 4.25 6.51
C ILE A 109 -1.43 3.98 5.40
N LEU A 110 -1.79 4.30 4.17
CA LEU A 110 -0.90 4.15 3.02
C LEU A 110 -0.10 5.44 2.84
N ALA A 111 1.21 5.36 3.05
CA ALA A 111 2.14 6.48 2.92
C ALA A 111 2.87 6.41 1.59
N ASP A 112 3.01 7.56 0.93
CA ASP A 112 3.78 7.73 -0.28
C ASP A 112 4.45 9.10 -0.32
N ASP A 113 5.56 9.23 -1.07
CA ASP A 113 6.24 10.49 -1.30
C ASP A 113 6.31 10.86 -2.79
N TRP A 114 5.72 11.99 -3.12
CA TRP A 114 5.67 12.54 -4.48
C TRP A 114 6.86 13.46 -4.74
N ARG A 115 7.46 13.34 -5.91
CA ARG A 115 8.46 14.31 -6.37
C ARG A 115 7.80 15.29 -7.33
N LEU A 116 7.44 16.46 -6.78
CA LEU A 116 6.70 17.51 -7.47
C LEU A 116 7.63 18.63 -7.93
N ASN A 117 7.29 19.28 -9.04
CA ASN A 117 7.90 20.51 -9.52
C ASN A 117 7.32 21.74 -8.78
N GLN A 118 7.74 22.94 -9.18
CA GLN A 118 7.27 24.20 -8.57
C GLN A 118 5.77 24.47 -8.81
N ASN A 119 5.17 23.84 -9.82
CA ASN A 119 3.75 23.97 -10.14
C ASN A 119 2.89 22.89 -9.43
N PHE A 120 3.47 22.12 -8.52
CA PHE A 120 2.82 20.98 -7.84
C PHE A 120 2.40 19.85 -8.79
N GLU A 121 3.07 19.69 -9.92
CA GLU A 121 2.91 18.59 -10.85
C GLU A 121 4.02 17.56 -10.64
N ILE A 122 3.79 16.30 -11.07
CA ILE A 122 4.84 15.27 -11.03
C ILE A 122 6.04 15.76 -11.85
N ASN A 123 7.21 15.77 -11.22
CA ASN A 123 8.46 16.14 -11.90
C ASN A 123 8.87 15.04 -12.87
N GLU A 124 8.35 15.09 -14.11
CA GLU A 124 8.61 14.13 -15.17
C GLU A 124 10.11 14.06 -15.54
N GLN A 125 10.82 15.18 -15.46
CA GLN A 125 12.27 15.25 -15.77
C GLN A 125 13.12 14.48 -14.75
N SER A 126 12.57 14.16 -13.58
CA SER A 126 13.28 13.37 -12.56
C SER A 126 13.30 11.87 -12.88
N PHE A 127 12.51 11.39 -13.80
CA PHE A 127 12.50 9.99 -14.18
C PHE A 127 13.76 9.64 -14.98
N GLY A 128 14.41 8.54 -14.61
CA GLY A 128 15.65 8.09 -15.25
C GLY A 128 16.91 8.85 -14.84
N SER A 129 16.85 9.67 -13.77
CA SER A 129 18.01 10.37 -13.22
C SER A 129 19.11 9.38 -12.78
N LEU A 130 20.31 9.51 -13.34
CA LEU A 130 21.47 8.70 -12.94
C LEU A 130 21.85 8.92 -11.47
N MET A 131 21.65 10.13 -10.95
CA MET A 131 21.89 10.44 -9.55
C MET A 131 20.96 9.65 -8.63
N ASP A 132 19.67 9.53 -9.00
CA ASP A 132 18.73 8.73 -8.23
C ASP A 132 19.12 7.24 -8.25
N TRP A 133 19.55 6.72 -9.41
CA TRP A 133 19.93 5.31 -9.54
C TRP A 133 21.22 4.96 -8.80
N SER A 134 22.17 5.88 -8.73
CA SER A 134 23.49 5.64 -8.12
C SER A 134 23.55 5.95 -6.62
N HIS A 135 22.51 6.56 -6.04
CA HIS A 135 22.49 6.97 -4.64
C HIS A 135 21.27 6.41 -3.88
N ALA A 136 20.40 7.28 -3.38
CA ALA A 136 19.31 6.88 -2.47
C ALA A 136 17.99 6.50 -3.17
N GLY A 137 17.98 6.44 -4.49
CA GLY A 137 16.76 6.25 -5.28
C GLY A 137 15.97 7.54 -5.47
N ARG A 138 14.82 7.44 -6.17
CA ARG A 138 13.95 8.59 -6.42
C ARG A 138 13.13 8.95 -5.18
N ILE A 139 13.69 9.84 -4.35
CA ILE A 139 13.04 10.36 -3.14
C ILE A 139 12.18 11.58 -3.50
N GLY A 140 10.94 11.61 -3.05
CA GLY A 140 10.00 12.70 -3.23
C GLY A 140 10.26 13.89 -2.30
N ASN A 141 9.56 15.00 -2.53
CA ASN A 141 9.58 16.20 -1.72
C ASN A 141 8.22 16.52 -1.07
N TRP A 142 7.21 15.69 -1.31
CA TRP A 142 5.86 15.85 -0.81
C TRP A 142 5.30 14.53 -0.29
N LEU A 143 5.26 14.38 1.04
CA LEU A 143 4.72 13.17 1.69
C LEU A 143 3.19 13.26 1.80
N THR A 144 2.54 12.15 1.50
CA THR A 144 1.08 11.98 1.68
C THR A 144 0.75 10.72 2.45
N ILE A 145 -0.37 10.78 3.16
CA ILE A 145 -1.04 9.63 3.77
C ILE A 145 -2.42 9.53 3.13
N ASN A 146 -2.71 8.38 2.51
CA ASN A 146 -3.97 8.16 1.78
C ASN A 146 -4.27 9.30 0.78
N GLY A 147 -3.25 9.76 0.05
CA GLY A 147 -3.33 10.84 -0.93
C GLY A 147 -3.48 12.25 -0.36
N LYS A 148 -3.44 12.42 0.97
CA LYS A 148 -3.59 13.73 1.65
C LYS A 148 -2.33 14.09 2.44
N LYS A 149 -2.04 15.39 2.55
CA LYS A 149 -0.89 15.90 3.33
C LYS A 149 -1.02 15.61 4.83
N SER A 150 -2.20 15.79 5.37
CA SER A 150 -2.46 15.64 6.82
C SER A 150 -3.88 15.12 7.01
N PRO A 151 -4.15 13.83 6.79
CA PRO A 151 -5.48 13.28 6.96
C PRO A 151 -5.87 13.24 8.44
N GLN A 152 -7.14 13.43 8.71
CA GLN A 152 -7.75 13.24 10.02
C GLN A 152 -8.64 12.01 9.99
N PHE A 153 -8.56 11.19 11.04
CA PHE A 153 -9.38 10.00 11.21
C PHE A 153 -10.30 10.18 12.43
N GLN A 154 -11.57 9.96 12.21
CA GLN A 154 -12.55 9.98 13.31
C GLN A 154 -12.59 8.60 13.96
N ILE A 155 -12.30 8.55 15.24
CA ILE A 155 -12.34 7.33 16.05
C ILE A 155 -13.25 7.54 17.26
N LYS A 156 -14.01 6.49 17.61
CA LYS A 156 -14.84 6.50 18.81
C LYS A 156 -13.97 6.41 20.07
N ARG A 157 -14.40 7.07 21.13
CA ARG A 157 -13.79 6.87 22.46
C ARG A 157 -14.00 5.44 22.93
N ASN A 158 -13.09 4.94 23.73
CA ASN A 158 -13.16 3.62 24.35
C ASN A 158 -13.26 2.47 23.33
N SER A 159 -12.50 2.56 22.25
CA SER A 159 -12.49 1.61 21.14
C SER A 159 -11.13 0.96 21.00
N TYR A 160 -11.11 -0.29 20.51
CA TYR A 160 -9.90 -0.96 20.01
C TYR A 160 -9.65 -0.58 18.56
N ILE A 161 -8.42 -0.16 18.26
CA ILE A 161 -8.02 0.37 16.95
C ILE A 161 -6.89 -0.45 16.38
N ARG A 162 -7.01 -0.82 15.11
CA ARG A 162 -5.94 -1.34 14.26
C ARG A 162 -5.61 -0.30 13.20
N LEU A 163 -4.34 0.07 13.09
CA LEU A 163 -3.83 0.86 11.97
C LEU A 163 -2.91 -0.02 11.14
N ARG A 164 -3.19 -0.11 9.84
CA ARG A 164 -2.47 -0.90 8.85
C ARG A 164 -1.59 0.03 8.02
N PHE A 165 -0.30 0.07 8.34
CA PHE A 165 0.66 0.92 7.64
C PHE A 165 1.21 0.20 6.41
N ILE A 166 1.24 0.92 5.29
CA ILE A 166 1.83 0.50 4.02
C ILE A 166 2.75 1.63 3.55
N ASN A 167 4.01 1.31 3.23
CA ASN A 167 4.90 2.26 2.58
C ASN A 167 4.92 1.98 1.07
N ALA A 168 4.22 2.82 0.30
CA ALA A 168 4.18 2.75 -1.16
C ALA A 168 5.22 3.63 -1.86
N SER A 169 6.10 4.30 -1.11
CA SER A 169 7.17 5.14 -1.67
C SER A 169 8.14 4.32 -2.51
N ASN A 170 8.68 4.92 -3.59
CA ASN A 170 9.64 4.23 -4.46
C ASN A 170 10.96 3.88 -3.77
N ALA A 171 11.46 4.78 -2.90
CA ALA A 171 12.78 4.64 -2.30
C ALA A 171 12.85 5.11 -0.84
N ARG A 172 11.89 5.91 -0.39
CA ARG A 172 11.96 6.52 0.94
C ARG A 172 11.69 5.51 2.05
N VAL A 173 12.64 5.36 2.94
CA VAL A 173 12.44 4.71 4.23
C VAL A 173 11.71 5.70 5.16
N LEU A 174 10.58 5.29 5.71
CA LEU A 174 9.74 6.11 6.58
C LEU A 174 9.90 5.69 8.04
N LYS A 175 10.07 6.66 8.92
CA LYS A 175 9.99 6.46 10.37
C LYS A 175 8.66 6.99 10.86
N PHE A 176 7.88 6.14 11.49
CA PHE A 176 6.67 6.50 12.20
C PHE A 176 6.94 6.56 13.70
N SER A 177 6.40 7.56 14.35
CA SER A 177 6.46 7.70 15.81
C SER A 177 5.09 8.06 16.34
N SER A 178 4.73 7.50 17.47
CA SER A 178 3.45 7.74 18.13
C SER A 178 3.70 8.44 19.47
N SER A 179 2.90 9.45 19.76
CA SER A 179 2.78 10.01 21.11
C SER A 179 1.84 9.18 22.01
N LEU A 180 1.19 8.18 21.43
CA LEU A 180 0.28 7.31 22.14
C LEU A 180 1.05 6.32 23.01
N ARG A 181 0.62 6.12 24.25
CA ARG A 181 1.13 5.07 25.13
C ARG A 181 0.48 3.73 24.79
N ASN A 182 1.21 2.64 25.02
CA ASN A 182 0.72 1.27 24.84
C ASN A 182 0.36 0.88 23.39
N VAL A 183 1.03 1.47 22.41
CA VAL A 183 0.98 1.00 21.03
C VAL A 183 1.71 -0.34 20.92
N ARG A 184 1.08 -1.30 20.28
CA ARG A 184 1.65 -2.64 20.03
C ARG A 184 1.74 -2.91 18.54
N ILE A 185 2.87 -3.40 18.09
CA ILE A 185 2.98 -4.02 16.77
C ILE A 185 2.35 -5.40 16.85
N ILE A 186 1.44 -5.72 15.95
CA ILE A 186 0.66 -6.96 15.92
C ILE A 186 0.84 -7.78 14.65
N ALA A 187 1.32 -7.16 13.55
CA ALA A 187 1.64 -7.85 12.31
C ALA A 187 2.78 -7.16 11.57
N ILE A 188 3.57 -7.92 10.83
CA ILE A 188 4.64 -7.45 9.93
C ILE A 188 4.47 -8.18 8.60
N ASP A 189 4.47 -7.40 7.50
CA ASP A 189 4.34 -7.89 6.12
C ASP A 189 3.15 -8.85 5.90
N GLY A 190 2.02 -8.53 6.55
CA GLY A 190 0.78 -9.29 6.46
C GLY A 190 0.70 -10.50 7.40
N ILE A 191 1.75 -10.79 8.18
CA ILE A 191 1.82 -11.94 9.08
C ILE A 191 1.60 -11.49 10.53
N LEU A 192 0.64 -12.09 11.22
CA LEU A 192 0.43 -11.86 12.65
C LEU A 192 1.64 -12.35 13.45
N ILE A 193 2.04 -11.56 14.43
CA ILE A 193 3.14 -11.86 15.34
C ILE A 193 2.68 -11.78 16.79
N LYS A 194 3.50 -12.29 17.72
CA LYS A 194 3.28 -12.06 19.15
C LYS A 194 3.38 -10.54 19.42
N PRO A 195 2.30 -9.88 19.90
CA PRO A 195 2.28 -8.44 20.08
C PRO A 195 3.37 -7.93 21.04
N PHE A 196 4.08 -6.87 20.65
CA PHE A 196 5.05 -6.22 21.52
C PHE A 196 4.90 -4.69 21.47
N HIS A 197 5.31 -4.00 22.54
CA HIS A 197 5.24 -2.55 22.62
C HIS A 197 6.33 -1.89 21.80
N GLN A 198 5.94 -0.88 21.02
CA GLN A 198 6.88 -0.07 20.25
C GLN A 198 6.28 1.31 19.97
N GLU A 199 6.98 2.37 20.39
CA GLU A 199 6.54 3.76 20.18
C GLU A 199 6.93 4.32 18.80
N SER A 200 7.91 3.72 18.17
CA SER A 200 8.34 4.10 16.82
C SER A 200 8.81 2.90 16.03
N PHE A 201 8.58 2.91 14.73
CA PHE A 201 9.02 1.85 13.82
C PHE A 201 9.44 2.45 12.47
N ILE A 202 10.22 1.67 11.73
CA ILE A 202 10.71 2.03 10.40
C ILE A 202 10.03 1.12 9.40
N LEU A 203 9.63 1.69 8.27
CA LEU A 203 9.07 1.01 7.11
C LEU A 203 9.91 1.31 5.88
N ALA A 204 10.57 0.30 5.33
CA ALA A 204 11.16 0.38 4.02
C ALA A 204 10.06 0.35 2.92
N PRO A 205 10.36 0.77 1.68
CA PRO A 205 9.44 0.64 0.56
C PRO A 205 8.88 -0.78 0.43
N GLY A 206 7.58 -0.89 0.22
CA GLY A 206 6.87 -2.16 0.10
C GLY A 206 6.54 -2.87 1.41
N GLN A 207 7.12 -2.47 2.54
CA GLN A 207 6.84 -3.07 3.83
C GLN A 207 5.49 -2.64 4.40
N ARG A 208 4.91 -3.52 5.25
CA ARG A 208 3.66 -3.28 5.97
C ARG A 208 3.85 -3.61 7.44
N ILE A 209 3.30 -2.77 8.30
CA ILE A 209 3.23 -3.00 9.75
C ILE A 209 1.83 -2.66 10.23
N ASP A 210 1.25 -3.57 11.02
CA ASP A 210 -0.01 -3.28 11.70
C ASP A 210 0.25 -3.05 13.18
N ILE A 211 -0.35 -1.97 13.68
CA ILE A 211 -0.32 -1.65 15.10
C ILE A 211 -1.72 -1.69 15.70
N SER A 212 -1.78 -1.90 17.00
CA SER A 212 -3.04 -1.80 17.76
C SER A 212 -2.85 -0.99 19.03
N PHE A 213 -3.92 -0.31 19.43
CA PHE A 213 -4.02 0.41 20.70
C PHE A 213 -5.48 0.60 21.09
N HIS A 214 -5.69 1.02 22.34
CA HIS A 214 -7.02 1.37 22.84
C HIS A 214 -7.17 2.89 22.92
N SER A 215 -8.28 3.46 22.42
CA SER A 215 -8.50 4.91 22.34
C SER A 215 -8.66 5.62 23.70
N LYS A 216 -8.78 4.89 24.81
CA LYS A 216 -8.66 5.47 26.16
C LYS A 216 -7.32 6.20 26.40
N ASN A 217 -6.31 5.85 25.62
CA ASN A 217 -4.95 6.42 25.72
C ASN A 217 -4.78 7.69 24.87
N LEU A 218 -5.82 8.13 24.16
CA LEU A 218 -5.84 9.42 23.46
C LEU A 218 -6.11 10.52 24.48
N SER A 219 -5.18 11.48 24.61
CA SER A 219 -5.46 12.78 25.27
C SER A 219 -6.47 13.56 24.41
N GLU A 220 -7.29 14.37 25.07
CA GLU A 220 -8.20 15.31 24.41
C GLU A 220 -7.45 16.34 23.59
#